data_60d8baaca48517e1786453807c4ea5cf
#
_entry.id   60d8baaca48517e1786453807c4ea5cf
#
_cell.length_a   1.000
_cell.length_b   1.000
_cell.length_c   1.000
_cell.angle_alpha   90.00
_cell.angle_beta   90.00
_cell.angle_gamma   90.00
#
_symmetry.space_group_name_H-M   'P 1'
#
loop_
_entity.id
_entity.type
_entity.pdbx_description
1 polymer ?
#
loop_
_entity_poly.entity_id
_entity_poly.type
_entity_poly.pdbx_seq_one_letter_code
_entity_poly.pdbx_strand_id
1 'polypeptide(L)'
;MRISDLRLLDVVNVKDGRRLGPIKDLDLDLERGVVKGIIVQGPSRNRGLFGSGKSDDFVLTWERVKKIGVDVILVDANDLPEFSTDQDDRR
;
A
#
# COMPACT_ATOMS: atom_id res chain seq x y z
N MET A 1 -6.87 -4.61 -18.02
CA MET A 1 -6.09 -5.07 -16.85
C MET A 1 -6.97 -5.93 -15.98
N ARG A 2 -6.42 -7.00 -15.49
CA ARG A 2 -7.15 -7.90 -14.61
C ARG A 2 -6.73 -7.66 -13.17
N ILE A 3 -7.57 -8.10 -12.26
CA ILE A 3 -7.22 -7.98 -10.84
C ILE A 3 -5.91 -8.71 -10.55
N SER A 4 -5.72 -9.87 -11.18
CA SER A 4 -4.47 -10.60 -10.97
C SER A 4 -3.26 -9.82 -11.46
N ASP A 5 -3.44 -8.99 -12.48
CA ASP A 5 -2.35 -8.15 -12.94
C ASP A 5 -2.01 -7.08 -11.91
N LEU A 6 -3.04 -6.52 -11.30
CA LEU A 6 -2.81 -5.51 -10.26
C LEU A 6 -2.00 -6.07 -9.12
N ARG A 7 -2.23 -7.30 -8.75
CA ARG A 7 -1.56 -7.88 -7.62
C ARG A 7 -0.08 -8.16 -7.87
N LEU A 8 0.35 -8.05 -9.11
CA LEU A 8 1.75 -8.22 -9.43
C LEU A 8 2.53 -6.91 -9.35
N LEU A 9 1.85 -5.83 -9.13
CA LEU A 9 2.50 -4.52 -9.10
C LEU A 9 3.05 -4.23 -7.72
N ASP A 10 4.17 -3.54 -7.68
CA ASP A 10 4.68 -3.00 -6.44
C ASP A 10 4.06 -1.64 -6.19
N VAL A 11 3.70 -1.39 -4.95
CA VAL A 11 3.16 -0.10 -4.56
C VAL A 11 4.33 0.79 -4.15
N VAL A 12 4.40 1.97 -4.74
CA VAL A 12 5.49 2.90 -4.50
C VAL A 12 4.89 4.24 -4.12
N ASN A 13 5.41 4.81 -3.04
CA ASN A 13 4.99 6.13 -2.62
C ASN A 13 5.66 7.15 -3.51
N VAL A 14 4.86 7.91 -4.25
CA VAL A 14 5.39 8.81 -5.25
C VAL A 14 6.18 9.96 -4.64
N LYS A 15 5.90 10.31 -3.39
CA LYS A 15 6.57 11.44 -2.78
C LYS A 15 8.02 11.16 -2.41
N ASP A 16 8.29 9.98 -1.93
CA ASP A 16 9.65 9.67 -1.48
C ASP A 16 10.24 8.46 -2.18
N GLY A 17 9.50 7.86 -3.09
CA GLY A 17 10.02 6.73 -3.84
C GLY A 17 10.10 5.43 -3.06
N ARG A 18 9.57 5.37 -1.87
CA ARG A 18 9.65 4.17 -1.07
C ARG A 18 8.71 3.10 -1.59
N ARG A 19 9.19 1.88 -1.55
CA ARG A 19 8.36 0.75 -1.94
C ARG A 19 7.57 0.30 -0.72
N LEU A 20 6.28 0.21 -0.91
CA LEU A 20 5.40 -0.23 0.17
C LEU A 20 5.07 -1.71 0.05
N GLY A 21 5.59 -2.36 -0.97
CA GLY A 21 5.39 -3.77 -1.16
C GLY A 21 4.30 -4.07 -2.17
N PRO A 22 4.03 -5.34 -2.39
CA PRO A 22 3.01 -5.72 -3.34
C PRO A 22 1.61 -5.48 -2.78
N ILE A 23 0.65 -5.44 -3.67
CA ILE A 23 -0.73 -5.36 -3.28
C ILE A 23 -1.12 -6.70 -2.68
N LYS A 24 -1.59 -6.67 -1.46
CA LYS A 24 -2.01 -7.87 -0.78
C LYS A 24 -3.42 -8.27 -1.17
N ASP A 25 -4.29 -7.28 -1.31
CA ASP A 25 -5.67 -7.54 -1.63
C ASP A 25 -6.31 -6.27 -2.13
N LEU A 26 -7.56 -6.37 -2.56
CA LEU A 26 -8.33 -5.23 -3.02
C LEU A 26 -9.58 -5.10 -2.17
N ASP A 27 -9.95 -3.88 -1.89
CA ASP A 27 -11.19 -3.59 -1.20
C ASP A 27 -12.20 -3.15 -2.25
N LEU A 28 -13.23 -3.95 -2.43
CA LEU A 28 -14.20 -3.73 -3.50
C LEU A 28 -15.53 -3.31 -2.94
N ASP A 29 -16.17 -2.41 -3.65
CA ASP A 29 -17.56 -2.06 -3.38
C ASP A 29 -18.38 -2.74 -4.46
N LEU A 30 -18.99 -3.86 -4.10
CA LEU A 30 -19.71 -4.66 -5.09
C LEU A 30 -21.03 -4.04 -5.51
N GLU A 31 -21.59 -3.21 -4.65
CA GLU A 31 -22.82 -2.54 -5.01
C GLU A 31 -22.61 -1.50 -6.09
N ARG A 32 -21.50 -0.80 -5.99
CA ARG A 32 -21.17 0.22 -6.99
C ARG A 32 -20.33 -0.33 -8.12
N GLY A 33 -19.73 -1.50 -7.92
CA GLY A 33 -18.86 -2.06 -8.92
C GLY A 33 -17.56 -1.31 -9.09
N VAL A 34 -17.00 -0.83 -7.99
CA VAL A 34 -15.75 -0.05 -8.05
C VAL A 34 -14.77 -0.59 -7.04
N VAL A 35 -13.50 -0.26 -7.27
CA VAL A 35 -12.44 -0.55 -6.32
C VAL A 35 -12.40 0.58 -5.31
N LYS A 36 -12.58 0.26 -4.04
CA LYS A 36 -12.51 1.27 -2.99
C LYS A 36 -11.08 1.59 -2.61
N GLY A 37 -10.21 0.62 -2.69
CA GLY A 37 -8.83 0.83 -2.32
C GLY A 37 -8.02 -0.42 -2.52
N ILE A 38 -6.73 -0.28 -2.23
CA ILE A 38 -5.82 -1.42 -2.27
C ILE A 38 -5.34 -1.68 -0.86
N ILE A 39 -5.10 -2.95 -0.58
CA ILE A 39 -4.65 -3.36 0.74
C ILE A 39 -3.21 -3.78 0.63
N VAL A 40 -2.36 -3.14 1.41
CA VAL A 40 -0.95 -3.46 1.47
C VAL A 40 -0.61 -3.85 2.89
N GLN A 41 0.46 -4.62 3.03
CA GLN A 41 0.93 -4.99 4.34
C GLN A 41 1.71 -3.81 4.90
N GLY A 42 1.33 -3.37 6.09
CA GLY A 42 1.98 -2.24 6.68
C GLY A 42 3.35 -2.59 7.21
N PRO A 43 4.03 -1.60 7.75
CA PRO A 43 5.34 -1.82 8.33
C PRO A 43 5.27 -2.87 9.43
N SER A 44 6.25 -3.73 9.47
CA SER A 44 6.22 -4.85 10.38
C SER A 44 7.22 -4.70 11.50
N ARG A 45 7.26 -3.52 12.02
CA ARG A 45 8.24 -3.17 13.00
C ARG A 45 8.29 -4.10 14.16
N ASN A 46 7.16 -4.51 14.66
CA ASN A 46 7.10 -5.34 15.82
C ASN A 46 6.84 -6.79 15.54
N ARG A 47 6.77 -7.13 14.30
CA ARG A 47 6.28 -8.42 13.96
C ARG A 47 7.18 -9.55 14.38
N GLY A 48 8.45 -9.35 14.21
CA GLY A 48 9.37 -10.43 14.45
C GLY A 48 9.48 -10.85 15.88
N LEU A 49 9.28 -9.94 16.78
CA LEU A 49 9.56 -10.24 18.14
C LEU A 49 8.57 -11.16 18.78
N PHE A 50 7.33 -10.91 18.60
CA PHE A 50 6.32 -11.72 19.22
C PHE A 50 5.56 -12.60 18.27
N GLY A 51 5.80 -12.47 17.02
CA GLY A 51 5.10 -13.27 16.06
C GLY A 51 3.62 -13.22 16.28
N SER A 52 3.10 -12.07 16.49
CA SER A 52 1.72 -11.95 16.89
C SER A 52 0.76 -12.54 15.90
N GLY A 53 1.22 -12.73 14.70
CA GLY A 53 0.34 -13.26 13.70
C GLY A 53 -0.63 -12.26 13.16
N LYS A 54 -0.69 -11.11 13.73
CA LYS A 54 -1.55 -10.10 13.19
C LYS A 54 -0.81 -9.32 12.18
N SER A 55 -1.40 -9.13 11.05
CA SER A 55 -0.80 -8.30 10.03
C SER A 55 -1.24 -6.87 10.25
N ASP A 56 -0.39 -5.95 9.88
CA ASP A 56 -0.70 -4.54 9.95
C ASP A 56 -1.14 -4.05 8.60
N ASP A 57 -2.20 -4.65 8.08
CA ASP A 57 -2.67 -4.31 6.75
C ASP A 57 -3.23 -2.90 6.75
N PHE A 58 -2.96 -2.19 5.69
CA PHE A 58 -3.51 -0.85 5.50
C PHE A 58 -4.27 -0.78 4.22
N VAL A 59 -5.38 -0.07 4.26
CA VAL A 59 -6.16 0.19 3.07
C VAL A 59 -5.78 1.57 2.55
N LEU A 60 -5.24 1.61 1.35
CA LEU A 60 -4.98 2.87 0.66
C LEU A 60 -6.16 3.12 -0.25
N THR A 61 -6.90 4.19 0.02
CA THR A 61 -8.09 4.47 -0.77
C THR A 61 -7.71 4.69 -2.22
N TRP A 62 -8.65 4.42 -3.11
CA TRP A 62 -8.35 4.51 -4.53
C TRP A 62 -7.94 5.92 -4.95
N GLU A 63 -8.42 6.93 -4.22
CA GLU A 63 -8.04 8.30 -4.52
C GLU A 63 -6.56 8.55 -4.35
N ARG A 64 -5.87 7.72 -3.59
CA ARG A 64 -4.43 7.88 -3.40
C ARG A 64 -3.63 7.36 -4.58
N VAL A 65 -4.26 6.59 -5.45
CA VAL A 65 -3.57 6.05 -6.61
C VAL A 65 -3.36 7.16 -7.62
N LYS A 66 -2.11 7.39 -7.99
CA LYS A 66 -1.77 8.48 -8.91
C LYS A 66 -1.51 7.97 -10.31
N LYS A 67 -0.92 6.80 -10.42
CA LYS A 67 -0.64 6.25 -11.73
C LYS A 67 -0.40 4.75 -11.61
N ILE A 68 -0.84 4.03 -12.62
CA ILE A 68 -0.60 2.61 -12.70
C ILE A 68 0.35 2.37 -13.85
N GLY A 69 1.50 1.79 -13.55
CA GLY A 69 2.50 1.49 -14.55
C GLY A 69 2.50 0.04 -14.94
N VAL A 70 3.55 -0.36 -15.61
CA VAL A 70 3.68 -1.73 -16.07
C VAL A 70 3.94 -2.68 -14.90
N ASP A 71 4.78 -2.26 -13.99
CA ASP A 71 5.16 -3.12 -12.86
C ASP A 71 5.07 -2.39 -11.52
N VAL A 72 4.56 -1.18 -11.51
CA VAL A 72 4.40 -0.43 -10.26
C VAL A 72 3.06 0.28 -10.27
N ILE A 73 2.59 0.59 -9.07
CA ILE A 73 1.45 1.46 -8.92
C ILE A 73 1.88 2.58 -7.99
N LEU A 74 1.75 3.81 -8.44
CA LEU A 74 2.22 4.97 -7.70
C LEU A 74 1.08 5.53 -6.88
N VAL A 75 1.34 5.70 -5.60
CA VAL A 75 0.33 6.19 -4.67
C VAL A 75 0.91 7.35 -3.88
N ASP A 76 0.02 8.15 -3.31
CA ASP A 76 0.40 9.20 -2.40
C ASP A 76 0.07 8.73 -0.99
N ALA A 77 1.07 8.32 -0.26
CA ALA A 77 0.91 7.84 1.10
C ALA A 77 1.71 8.70 2.08
N ASN A 78 2.09 9.87 1.64
CA ASN A 78 3.01 10.68 2.43
C ASN A 78 2.41 11.20 3.72
N ASP A 79 1.10 11.33 3.75
CA ASP A 79 0.42 11.81 4.95
C ASP A 79 0.04 10.70 5.92
N LEU A 80 0.44 9.47 5.63
CA LEU A 80 0.15 8.34 6.50
C LEU A 80 1.36 8.09 7.38
N PRO A 81 1.19 8.18 8.69
CA PRO A 81 2.34 8.03 9.59
C PRO A 81 3.04 6.69 9.44
N GLU A 82 2.28 5.67 9.13
CA GLU A 82 2.84 4.32 9.02
C GLU A 82 3.86 4.21 7.92
N PHE A 83 3.75 5.06 6.90
CA PHE A 83 4.66 5.02 5.77
C PHE A 83 5.55 6.23 5.71
N SER A 84 5.50 7.07 6.71
CA SER A 84 6.30 8.27 6.73
C SER A 84 7.72 7.91 7.09
N THR A 85 8.66 8.52 6.44
CA THR A 85 10.03 8.20 6.72
C THR A 85 10.71 9.20 7.53
N ASP A 86 10.07 10.11 7.75
CA ASP A 86 10.68 11.06 8.37
C ASP A 86 11.10 10.93 9.55
N GLN A 87 11.02 10.43 9.65
CA GLN A 87 11.50 10.19 10.54
C GLN A 87 12.63 10.00 10.58
N ASP A 88 12.94 9.99 10.19
CA ASP A 88 13.99 9.73 10.25
C ASP A 88 14.78 10.43 10.27
N ASP A 89 14.34 10.67 10.12
CA ASP A 89 14.99 11.09 10.22
C ASP A 89 15.73 11.56 10.57
N ARG A 90 15.84 11.76 10.52
CA ARG A 90 16.43 12.13 10.74
C ARG A 90 17.20 12.43 11.16
N ARG A 91 17.21 12.45 11.12
CA ARG A 91 17.83 12.67 11.50
C ARG A 91 18.47 12.85 11.68
#